data_1475c3642039b59a0b0cdf0b6d203c17
#
_entry.id   1475c3642039b59a0b0cdf0b6d203c17
#
_cell.length_a   1.000
_cell.length_b   1.000
_cell.length_c   1.000
_cell.angle_alpha   90.00
_cell.angle_beta   90.00
_cell.angle_gamma   90.00
#
_symmetry.space_group_name_H-M   'P 1'
#
loop_
_entity.id
_entity.type
_entity.pdbx_description
1 polymer ?
#
loop_
_entity_poly.entity_id
_entity_poly.type
_entity_poly.pdbx_seq_one_letter_code
_entity_poly.pdbx_strand_id
1 'polypeptide(L)'
;MCHGVVVGHVPRIEPLIKGPPHPRFFIQPRRRPDPTRHVTMGRSAFGALFAAVLLLPLLLLAHARPNTIRLPSDRAAGLHLGGDDDAVGTRWAVLIAGSNGFFNYRHQADICHAYQIMKNGGLKDENIIVFMYDDIAYNEDNPRLGTIINHPEGGDVYAGVPKDYVGDDVNVNNFFSVLLGNKTALTGGSGKVVDSGPNDHIFIFYSDHGGPGVLGMPTNPYLYADDLISVLKKKHASGSYKSMVFYLEACESGSIFEGLLPEDINIYATTASNAYESSWGTYCPGEDPSPPQEYYTCLGDLYSISWMEDSDIHNLRTETLKQQYHLVKTRTAVSESYRFGSHVMQYGDLELNMKNLFLYLGSNPLNDNATFIDDNSLLSFSKAAVNQRDADLVYFWHKYRRALEGSSHKLNAQRDLLEVMSHRLHIDNSIELIGKLLFGSGKASELLKSVRTAGQPLVDDWSCLKSMVRTFESHCGSLSQYGMKHMRSLANICNAGVSKETMAEVAAQACTAVPSNRWSSLHRGFSA
;
A
#
# COMPACT_ATOMS: atom_id res chain seq x y z
N MET A 1 42.92 26.91 -34.17
CA MET A 1 42.03 27.72 -33.28
C MET A 1 41.19 26.75 -32.50
N CYS A 2 41.61 26.51 -31.25
CA CYS A 2 40.94 25.55 -30.35
C CYS A 2 39.81 26.24 -29.63
N HIS A 3 38.59 25.76 -29.78
CA HIS A 3 37.46 26.19 -28.94
C HIS A 3 37.37 25.29 -27.70
N GLY A 4 37.66 25.87 -26.55
CA GLY A 4 37.53 25.23 -25.24
C GLY A 4 36.07 25.03 -24.90
N VAL A 5 35.74 23.78 -24.50
CA VAL A 5 34.46 23.42 -23.89
C VAL A 5 34.47 23.92 -22.46
N VAL A 6 33.57 24.82 -22.14
CA VAL A 6 33.30 25.26 -20.76
C VAL A 6 32.53 24.15 -20.06
N VAL A 7 33.19 23.46 -19.13
CA VAL A 7 32.53 22.49 -18.21
C VAL A 7 31.71 23.30 -17.22
N GLY A 8 30.38 23.29 -17.40
CA GLY A 8 29.44 23.90 -16.47
C GLY A 8 29.49 23.24 -15.11
N HIS A 9 29.59 24.06 -14.07
CA HIS A 9 29.50 23.65 -12.66
C HIS A 9 28.19 22.94 -12.39
N VAL A 10 28.27 21.66 -12.00
CA VAL A 10 27.14 20.87 -11.49
C VAL A 10 26.84 21.34 -10.06
N PRO A 11 25.62 21.78 -9.74
CA PRO A 11 25.28 22.15 -8.38
C PRO A 11 25.38 20.93 -7.45
N ARG A 12 25.96 21.12 -6.26
CA ARG A 12 25.99 20.08 -5.23
C ARG A 12 24.57 19.75 -4.78
N ILE A 13 24.16 18.52 -4.99
CA ILE A 13 22.80 17.99 -4.70
C ILE A 13 22.62 17.67 -3.19
N GLU A 14 23.70 17.65 -2.39
CA GLU A 14 23.67 17.28 -0.95
C GLU A 14 22.71 18.07 -0.03
N PRO A 15 22.33 19.34 -0.27
CA PRO A 15 21.46 20.07 0.65
C PRO A 15 19.97 19.72 0.56
N LEU A 16 19.51 19.08 -0.52
CA LEU A 16 18.08 18.85 -0.77
C LEU A 16 17.49 17.59 -0.09
N ILE A 17 18.35 16.71 0.40
CA ILE A 17 17.94 15.44 1.05
C ILE A 17 18.15 15.50 2.58
N LYS A 18 18.79 16.55 3.11
CA LYS A 18 18.90 16.76 4.55
C LYS A 18 17.71 17.56 5.04
N GLY A 19 16.85 16.93 5.84
CA GLY A 19 15.86 17.62 6.65
C GLY A 19 16.50 18.70 7.53
N PRO A 20 15.70 19.61 8.14
CA PRO A 20 16.23 20.73 8.92
C PRO A 20 17.19 20.25 10.01
N PRO A 21 18.25 21.01 10.34
CA PRO A 21 19.28 20.59 11.26
C PRO A 21 18.69 20.31 12.65
N HIS A 22 18.97 19.15 13.19
CA HIS A 22 18.61 18.79 14.57
C HIS A 22 19.26 19.77 15.55
N PRO A 23 18.55 20.23 16.59
CA PRO A 23 19.17 20.96 17.69
C PRO A 23 20.13 20.00 18.42
N ARG A 24 21.41 20.38 18.48
CA ARG A 24 22.43 19.67 19.25
C ARG A 24 22.08 19.77 20.73
N PHE A 25 21.61 18.69 21.32
CA PHE A 25 21.64 18.53 22.77
C PHE A 25 23.07 18.22 23.20
N PHE A 26 23.65 19.11 24.01
CA PHE A 26 24.89 18.86 24.71
C PHE A 26 24.68 17.76 25.74
N ILE A 27 25.23 16.57 25.48
CA ILE A 27 25.32 15.50 26.47
C ILE A 27 26.67 15.71 27.19
N GLN A 28 26.59 16.09 28.47
CA GLN A 28 27.74 16.05 29.36
C GLN A 28 28.22 14.61 29.55
N PRO A 29 29.54 14.34 29.54
CA PRO A 29 30.06 13.00 29.72
C PRO A 29 29.86 12.55 31.17
N ARG A 30 29.09 11.49 31.37
CA ARG A 30 29.04 10.76 32.64
C ARG A 30 30.40 10.07 32.88
N ARG A 31 31.00 10.35 34.03
CA ARG A 31 32.24 9.72 34.53
C ARG A 31 32.05 8.21 34.64
N ARG A 32 33.00 7.46 34.12
CA ARG A 32 33.15 6.01 34.35
C ARG A 32 33.49 5.75 35.82
N PRO A 33 32.95 4.69 36.45
CA PRO A 33 33.43 4.23 37.74
C PRO A 33 34.71 3.42 37.58
N ASP A 34 35.61 3.63 38.50
CA ASP A 34 36.92 3.03 38.67
C ASP A 34 36.82 1.53 39.05
N PRO A 35 37.60 0.62 38.45
CA PRO A 35 37.57 -0.81 38.76
C PRO A 35 38.70 -1.19 39.76
N THR A 36 38.51 -0.89 41.03
CA THR A 36 39.31 -1.53 42.09
C THR A 36 38.54 -1.63 43.40
N ARG A 37 37.90 -2.79 43.59
CA ARG A 37 37.67 -3.34 44.93
C ARG A 37 37.58 -4.86 44.85
N HIS A 38 38.68 -5.48 45.21
CA HIS A 38 38.76 -6.87 45.65
C HIS A 38 37.93 -7.09 46.90
N VAL A 39 37.07 -8.11 46.89
CA VAL A 39 36.64 -8.80 48.10
C VAL A 39 36.69 -10.30 47.83
N THR A 40 37.36 -10.95 48.75
CA THR A 40 37.80 -12.31 48.79
C THR A 40 36.70 -13.34 49.10
N MET A 41 36.86 -14.48 48.45
CA MET A 41 36.60 -15.87 48.85
C MET A 41 35.66 -16.21 50.01
N GLY A 42 34.74 -17.13 49.70
CA GLY A 42 34.18 -18.12 50.62
C GLY A 42 33.95 -19.43 49.89
N ARG A 43 34.80 -20.41 50.12
CA ARG A 43 34.70 -21.82 49.67
C ARG A 43 33.85 -22.62 50.64
N SER A 44 32.99 -23.49 50.10
CA SER A 44 32.73 -24.88 50.58
C SER A 44 31.85 -25.56 49.50
N ALA A 45 32.24 -26.53 48.82
CA ALA A 45 32.70 -27.90 49.04
C ALA A 45 31.53 -28.84 49.38
N PHE A 46 31.56 -29.97 48.69
CA PHE A 46 30.82 -31.24 48.79
C PHE A 46 29.57 -31.32 47.90
N GLY A 47 29.36 -32.33 47.10
CA GLY A 47 30.11 -33.60 46.89
C GLY A 47 29.44 -34.36 45.75
N ALA A 48 30.21 -35.14 45.10
CA ALA A 48 29.91 -36.03 44.02
C ALA A 48 29.05 -37.24 44.46
N LEU A 49 28.37 -37.87 43.50
CA LEU A 49 28.37 -39.31 43.22
C LEU A 49 27.45 -39.56 42.03
N PHE A 50 27.97 -40.07 40.90
CA PHE A 50 27.99 -41.44 40.40
C PHE A 50 26.54 -42.01 40.24
N ALA A 51 26.09 -42.69 39.21
CA ALA A 51 26.72 -43.38 38.09
C ALA A 51 25.63 -43.80 37.11
N ALA A 52 26.06 -44.06 35.92
CA ALA A 52 25.39 -44.78 34.83
C ALA A 52 24.70 -46.08 35.22
N VAL A 53 23.64 -46.43 34.51
CA VAL A 53 23.41 -47.80 34.00
C VAL A 53 22.62 -47.73 32.70
N LEU A 54 23.22 -48.31 31.67
CA LEU A 54 22.71 -48.78 30.40
C LEU A 54 21.73 -49.96 30.62
N LEU A 55 20.81 -50.14 29.69
CA LEU A 55 20.51 -51.37 28.94
C LEU A 55 19.02 -51.52 28.61
N LEU A 56 18.80 -51.53 27.32
CA LEU A 56 17.77 -52.32 26.58
C LEU A 56 17.68 -53.77 27.10
N PRO A 57 16.72 -54.60 26.68
CA PRO A 57 15.87 -54.57 25.48
C PRO A 57 14.47 -55.26 25.53
N LEU A 58 13.89 -55.29 24.35
CA LEU A 58 13.15 -56.41 23.72
C LEU A 58 11.62 -56.54 23.92
N LEU A 59 10.97 -56.33 22.79
CA LEU A 59 9.99 -57.23 22.13
C LEU A 59 8.76 -57.67 22.91
N LEU A 60 7.62 -57.23 22.45
CA LEU A 60 6.50 -58.15 22.25
C LEU A 60 5.75 -57.78 20.94
N LEU A 61 5.91 -58.69 20.00
CA LEU A 61 5.04 -58.87 18.83
C LEU A 61 3.65 -59.27 19.29
N ALA A 62 2.62 -58.60 18.81
CA ALA A 62 1.29 -59.21 18.78
C ALA A 62 0.45 -58.65 17.64
N HIS A 63 0.29 -59.46 16.62
CA HIS A 63 -0.89 -59.74 15.82
C HIS A 63 -1.58 -58.61 15.07
N ALA A 64 -1.26 -58.54 13.80
CA ALA A 64 -2.11 -57.94 12.75
C ALA A 64 -3.42 -58.74 12.63
N ARG A 65 -4.54 -58.02 12.66
CA ARG A 65 -5.80 -58.47 12.05
C ARG A 65 -6.24 -57.41 11.04
N PRO A 66 -6.69 -57.81 9.84
CA PRO A 66 -7.11 -56.88 8.81
C PRO A 66 -8.54 -56.42 9.11
N ASN A 67 -8.76 -55.14 9.28
CA ASN A 67 -10.09 -54.56 9.27
C ASN A 67 -10.18 -53.45 8.26
N THR A 68 -10.90 -53.76 7.21
CA THR A 68 -11.78 -52.90 6.38
C THR A 68 -11.63 -51.43 6.56
N ILE A 69 -11.14 -50.79 5.48
CA ILE A 69 -11.23 -49.37 5.21
C ILE A 69 -12.72 -48.97 5.26
N ARG A 70 -13.11 -48.28 6.32
CA ARG A 70 -14.32 -47.44 6.32
C ARG A 70 -13.86 -46.04 6.09
N LEU A 71 -14.31 -45.45 4.98
CA LEU A 71 -14.30 -44.02 4.74
C LEU A 71 -15.01 -43.34 5.93
N PRO A 72 -14.45 -42.29 6.52
CA PRO A 72 -15.21 -41.44 7.43
C PRO A 72 -16.24 -40.67 6.61
N SER A 73 -17.48 -41.05 6.76
CA SER A 73 -18.60 -40.21 6.38
C SER A 73 -18.57 -38.91 7.20
N ASP A 74 -18.79 -37.81 6.52
CA ASP A 74 -19.04 -36.50 7.05
C ASP A 74 -19.82 -36.48 8.37
N ARG A 75 -19.11 -36.31 9.46
CA ARG A 75 -19.61 -35.75 10.72
C ARG A 75 -18.41 -35.24 11.53
N ALA A 76 -17.89 -34.10 11.11
CA ALA A 76 -17.19 -33.24 12.05
C ALA A 76 -18.23 -32.71 13.03
N ALA A 77 -18.12 -33.20 14.29
CA ALA A 77 -18.91 -32.65 15.38
C ALA A 77 -18.57 -31.19 15.54
N GLY A 78 -19.53 -30.33 15.21
CA GLY A 78 -19.42 -28.91 15.41
C GLY A 78 -19.30 -28.57 16.88
N LEU A 79 -18.26 -27.88 17.27
CA LEU A 79 -18.31 -27.00 18.42
C LEU A 79 -19.17 -25.79 18.00
N HIS A 80 -20.42 -25.77 18.45
CA HIS A 80 -21.26 -24.60 18.42
C HIS A 80 -20.66 -23.53 19.35
N LEU A 81 -20.03 -22.54 18.76
CA LEU A 81 -19.80 -21.23 19.40
C LEU A 81 -20.57 -20.19 18.60
N GLY A 82 -21.77 -19.85 19.09
CA GLY A 82 -22.49 -18.63 18.80
C GLY A 82 -23.16 -18.51 17.42
N GLY A 83 -24.50 -18.48 17.45
CA GLY A 83 -25.35 -17.83 16.44
C GLY A 83 -25.50 -18.54 15.09
N ASP A 84 -26.66 -19.08 14.85
CA ASP A 84 -27.13 -19.85 13.67
C ASP A 84 -27.27 -19.02 12.35
N ASP A 85 -26.49 -17.94 12.17
CA ASP A 85 -26.63 -17.03 11.01
C ASP A 85 -25.49 -17.15 9.97
N ASP A 86 -24.51 -18.01 10.20
CA ASP A 86 -23.37 -18.17 9.30
C ASP A 86 -23.45 -19.49 8.49
N ALA A 87 -24.46 -19.61 7.63
CA ALA A 87 -24.29 -20.39 6.41
C ALA A 87 -23.21 -19.67 5.60
N VAL A 88 -21.97 -20.17 5.70
CA VAL A 88 -20.77 -19.56 5.10
C VAL A 88 -20.97 -19.55 3.60
N GLY A 89 -21.32 -18.39 3.02
CA GLY A 89 -21.29 -18.17 1.58
C GLY A 89 -19.86 -18.30 1.03
N THR A 90 -19.74 -18.19 -0.28
CA THR A 90 -18.42 -18.16 -0.94
C THR A 90 -17.67 -16.89 -0.56
N ARG A 91 -16.35 -17.03 -0.35
CA ARG A 91 -15.46 -15.89 -0.17
C ARG A 91 -14.85 -15.50 -1.50
N TRP A 92 -14.95 -14.24 -1.84
CA TRP A 92 -14.36 -13.66 -3.04
C TRP A 92 -13.32 -12.63 -2.65
N ALA A 93 -12.22 -12.57 -3.40
CA ALA A 93 -11.19 -11.56 -3.21
C ALA A 93 -10.85 -10.88 -4.54
N VAL A 94 -10.67 -9.54 -4.49
CA VAL A 94 -10.14 -8.74 -5.59
C VAL A 94 -8.93 -7.98 -5.07
N LEU A 95 -7.77 -8.27 -5.64
CA LEU A 95 -6.48 -7.75 -5.21
C LEU A 95 -5.90 -6.89 -6.33
N ILE A 96 -5.58 -5.61 -6.05
CA ILE A 96 -5.19 -4.65 -7.07
C ILE A 96 -3.92 -3.90 -6.68
N ALA A 97 -2.88 -3.98 -7.53
CA ALA A 97 -1.78 -3.04 -7.58
C ALA A 97 -2.01 -2.05 -8.71
N GLY A 98 -2.25 -0.79 -8.36
CA GLY A 98 -2.65 0.26 -9.32
C GLY A 98 -1.47 0.98 -9.98
N SER A 99 -0.24 0.42 -9.97
CA SER A 99 0.95 1.04 -10.53
C SER A 99 1.84 0.06 -11.28
N ASN A 100 2.82 0.60 -12.01
CA ASN A 100 3.86 -0.13 -12.71
C ASN A 100 5.25 0.46 -12.40
N GLY A 101 6.31 -0.18 -12.90
CA GLY A 101 7.69 0.23 -12.72
C GLY A 101 8.31 -0.23 -11.40
N PHE A 102 9.61 -0.57 -11.45
CA PHE A 102 10.31 -1.14 -10.28
C PHE A 102 10.43 -0.17 -9.10
N PHE A 103 10.35 1.14 -9.32
CA PHE A 103 10.28 2.16 -8.27
C PHE A 103 8.96 2.13 -7.48
N ASN A 104 7.94 1.42 -7.99
CA ASN A 104 6.66 1.12 -7.35
C ASN A 104 6.55 -0.36 -6.92
N TYR A 105 7.67 -1.06 -6.80
CA TYR A 105 7.78 -2.49 -6.41
C TYR A 105 6.80 -2.90 -5.30
N ARG A 106 6.70 -2.10 -4.26
CA ARG A 106 5.95 -2.37 -3.03
C ARG A 106 4.47 -2.68 -3.27
N HIS A 107 3.80 -2.01 -4.22
CA HIS A 107 2.36 -2.23 -4.47
C HIS A 107 2.08 -3.64 -5.00
N GLN A 108 2.88 -4.12 -5.96
CA GLN A 108 2.74 -5.48 -6.46
C GLN A 108 3.20 -6.52 -5.43
N ALA A 109 4.19 -6.20 -4.61
CA ALA A 109 4.64 -7.06 -3.52
C ALA A 109 3.53 -7.23 -2.46
N ASP A 110 2.82 -6.16 -2.09
CA ASP A 110 1.69 -6.19 -1.16
C ASP A 110 0.56 -7.10 -1.70
N ILE A 111 0.22 -6.97 -2.99
CA ILE A 111 -0.82 -7.80 -3.61
C ILE A 111 -0.43 -9.28 -3.65
N CYS A 112 0.83 -9.57 -3.95
CA CYS A 112 1.34 -10.94 -3.93
C CYS A 112 1.29 -11.54 -2.52
N HIS A 113 1.64 -10.79 -1.48
CA HIS A 113 1.57 -11.23 -0.09
C HIS A 113 0.12 -11.46 0.34
N ALA A 114 -0.78 -10.54 0.04
CA ALA A 114 -2.22 -10.69 0.30
C ALA A 114 -2.78 -11.97 -0.34
N TYR A 115 -2.37 -12.30 -1.57
CA TYR A 115 -2.73 -13.56 -2.21
C TYR A 115 -2.27 -14.78 -1.40
N GLN A 116 -1.01 -14.78 -0.90
CA GLN A 116 -0.50 -15.91 -0.10
C GLN A 116 -1.31 -16.11 1.18
N ILE A 117 -1.68 -15.02 1.87
CA ILE A 117 -2.52 -15.07 3.07
C ILE A 117 -3.87 -15.76 2.76
N MET A 118 -4.55 -15.33 1.69
CA MET A 118 -5.85 -15.88 1.31
C MET A 118 -5.74 -17.32 0.84
N LYS A 119 -4.69 -17.66 0.09
CA LYS A 119 -4.43 -19.03 -0.36
C LYS A 119 -4.20 -19.96 0.83
N ASN A 120 -3.37 -19.55 1.79
CA ASN A 120 -3.14 -20.28 3.03
C ASN A 120 -4.39 -20.32 3.91
N GLY A 121 -5.25 -19.31 3.82
CA GLY A 121 -6.56 -19.23 4.48
C GLY A 121 -7.63 -20.11 3.84
N GLY A 122 -7.31 -20.83 2.75
CA GLY A 122 -8.18 -21.79 2.10
C GLY A 122 -9.13 -21.18 1.05
N LEU A 123 -8.89 -19.95 0.58
CA LEU A 123 -9.59 -19.43 -0.59
C LEU A 123 -9.07 -20.15 -1.86
N LYS A 124 -9.98 -20.42 -2.76
CA LYS A 124 -9.64 -21.05 -4.05
C LYS A 124 -9.23 -20.01 -5.07
N ASP A 125 -8.30 -20.34 -5.97
CA ASP A 125 -7.83 -19.45 -7.02
C ASP A 125 -8.96 -18.94 -7.94
N GLU A 126 -10.01 -19.75 -8.11
CA GLU A 126 -11.20 -19.35 -8.89
C GLU A 126 -11.95 -18.17 -8.27
N ASN A 127 -11.81 -17.94 -6.95
CA ASN A 127 -12.47 -16.88 -6.19
C ASN A 127 -11.52 -15.73 -5.84
N ILE A 128 -10.24 -15.80 -6.23
CA ILE A 128 -9.26 -14.72 -6.07
C ILE A 128 -8.97 -14.13 -7.44
N ILE A 129 -9.16 -12.84 -7.59
CA ILE A 129 -8.96 -12.11 -8.86
C ILE A 129 -7.84 -11.09 -8.64
N VAL A 130 -6.78 -11.19 -9.42
CA VAL A 130 -5.58 -10.38 -9.26
C VAL A 130 -5.40 -9.43 -10.44
N PHE A 131 -5.22 -8.15 -10.09
CA PHE A 131 -4.81 -7.07 -10.97
C PHE A 131 -3.40 -6.63 -10.56
N MET A 132 -2.41 -6.82 -11.41
CA MET A 132 -1.07 -6.25 -11.24
C MET A 132 -0.40 -6.13 -12.61
N TYR A 133 0.41 -5.10 -12.81
CA TYR A 133 1.06 -4.87 -14.11
C TYR A 133 2.03 -5.99 -14.49
N ASP A 134 2.56 -6.71 -13.51
CA ASP A 134 3.44 -7.88 -13.65
C ASP A 134 4.80 -7.58 -14.30
N ASP A 135 5.37 -6.42 -14.00
CA ASP A 135 6.64 -5.95 -14.54
C ASP A 135 7.80 -5.94 -13.52
N ILE A 136 7.59 -6.54 -12.33
CA ILE A 136 8.53 -6.47 -11.20
C ILE A 136 9.39 -7.72 -11.09
N ALA A 137 8.79 -8.92 -11.13
CA ALA A 137 9.48 -10.17 -10.85
C ALA A 137 10.65 -10.42 -11.79
N TYR A 138 10.48 -10.10 -13.09
CA TYR A 138 11.50 -10.24 -14.11
C TYR A 138 12.09 -8.92 -14.59
N ASN A 139 11.93 -7.85 -13.80
CA ASN A 139 12.55 -6.56 -14.08
C ASN A 139 14.08 -6.66 -14.04
N GLU A 140 14.79 -5.91 -14.89
CA GLU A 140 16.25 -5.87 -14.89
C GLU A 140 16.87 -5.35 -13.59
N ASP A 141 16.13 -4.51 -12.87
CA ASP A 141 16.52 -3.97 -11.55
C ASP A 141 16.20 -4.93 -10.40
N ASN A 142 15.50 -6.06 -10.64
CA ASN A 142 15.22 -7.05 -9.61
C ASN A 142 16.45 -7.94 -9.36
N PRO A 143 17.05 -7.88 -8.16
CA PRO A 143 18.25 -8.68 -7.86
C PRO A 143 17.96 -10.19 -7.76
N ARG A 144 16.69 -10.59 -7.62
CA ARG A 144 16.24 -11.99 -7.52
C ARG A 144 15.18 -12.26 -8.58
N LEU A 145 15.63 -12.41 -9.84
CA LEU A 145 14.74 -12.63 -10.98
C LEU A 145 13.72 -13.75 -10.71
N GLY A 146 12.45 -13.46 -10.97
CA GLY A 146 11.34 -14.38 -10.75
C GLY A 146 10.84 -14.46 -9.31
N THR A 147 11.40 -13.66 -8.40
CA THR A 147 11.05 -13.63 -6.97
C THR A 147 10.61 -12.23 -6.56
N ILE A 148 9.54 -12.13 -5.78
CA ILE A 148 9.15 -10.90 -5.09
C ILE A 148 9.14 -11.19 -3.59
N ILE A 149 9.75 -10.29 -2.80
CA ILE A 149 9.72 -10.34 -1.33
C ILE A 149 9.01 -9.10 -0.80
N ASN A 150 8.26 -9.26 0.28
CA ASN A 150 7.50 -8.15 0.90
C ASN A 150 7.96 -7.86 2.34
N HIS A 151 8.98 -8.58 2.81
CA HIS A 151 9.63 -8.41 4.10
C HIS A 151 11.14 -8.63 3.93
N PRO A 152 12.03 -7.92 4.67
CA PRO A 152 13.49 -8.07 4.53
C PRO A 152 14.01 -9.50 4.69
N GLU A 153 13.41 -10.27 5.59
CA GLU A 153 13.72 -11.68 5.84
C GLU A 153 12.69 -12.63 5.20
N GLY A 154 11.74 -12.09 4.43
CA GLY A 154 10.63 -12.85 3.85
C GLY A 154 11.02 -13.71 2.66
N GLY A 155 10.21 -14.74 2.42
CA GLY A 155 10.28 -15.60 1.24
C GLY A 155 9.64 -14.99 0.00
N ASP A 156 9.61 -15.78 -1.07
CA ASP A 156 8.95 -15.42 -2.32
C ASP A 156 7.42 -15.39 -2.15
N VAL A 157 6.83 -14.22 -2.35
CA VAL A 157 5.37 -14.03 -2.34
C VAL A 157 4.74 -14.08 -3.74
N TYR A 158 5.56 -14.08 -4.81
CA TYR A 158 5.09 -14.07 -6.19
C TYR A 158 4.67 -15.46 -6.70
N ALA A 159 5.25 -16.52 -6.16
CA ALA A 159 5.01 -17.87 -6.61
C ALA A 159 3.51 -18.24 -6.56
N GLY A 160 2.98 -18.70 -7.69
CA GLY A 160 1.59 -19.16 -7.80
C GLY A 160 0.53 -18.06 -7.87
N VAL A 161 0.89 -16.78 -7.84
CA VAL A 161 -0.06 -15.66 -7.96
C VAL A 161 -0.72 -15.69 -9.35
N PRO A 162 -2.07 -15.70 -9.43
CA PRO A 162 -2.79 -15.65 -10.70
C PRO A 162 -2.48 -14.40 -11.52
N LYS A 163 -2.48 -14.53 -12.83
CA LYS A 163 -2.27 -13.44 -13.79
C LYS A 163 -3.60 -13.12 -14.48
N ASP A 164 -4.59 -12.65 -13.70
CA ASP A 164 -5.94 -12.45 -14.24
C ASP A 164 -6.00 -11.20 -15.12
N TYR A 165 -5.47 -10.09 -14.64
CA TYR A 165 -5.37 -8.84 -15.39
C TYR A 165 -3.95 -8.30 -15.22
N VAL A 166 -3.20 -8.21 -16.34
CA VAL A 166 -1.79 -7.79 -16.37
C VAL A 166 -1.56 -6.73 -17.44
N GLY A 167 -0.48 -5.97 -17.33
CA GLY A 167 -0.17 -4.90 -18.27
C GLY A 167 -1.34 -3.92 -18.41
N ASP A 168 -1.71 -3.60 -19.65
CA ASP A 168 -2.77 -2.64 -19.96
C ASP A 168 -4.18 -3.14 -19.63
N ASP A 169 -4.37 -4.42 -19.30
CA ASP A 169 -5.64 -4.96 -18.80
C ASP A 169 -5.90 -4.53 -17.34
N VAL A 170 -4.88 -4.00 -16.63
CA VAL A 170 -5.05 -3.33 -15.35
C VAL A 170 -5.57 -1.92 -15.59
N ASN A 171 -6.88 -1.78 -15.64
CA ASN A 171 -7.56 -0.52 -15.94
C ASN A 171 -8.90 -0.40 -15.18
N VAL A 172 -9.40 0.83 -15.06
CA VAL A 172 -10.63 1.14 -14.31
C VAL A 172 -11.85 0.40 -14.86
N ASN A 173 -11.97 0.27 -16.20
CA ASN A 173 -13.11 -0.41 -16.83
C ASN A 173 -13.16 -1.90 -16.44
N ASN A 174 -12.02 -2.60 -16.52
CA ASN A 174 -11.93 -4.00 -16.13
C ASN A 174 -12.18 -4.18 -14.64
N PHE A 175 -11.63 -3.30 -13.78
CA PHE A 175 -11.87 -3.36 -12.33
C PHE A 175 -13.36 -3.24 -12.01
N PHE A 176 -14.03 -2.25 -12.57
CA PHE A 176 -15.48 -2.05 -12.35
C PHE A 176 -16.31 -3.20 -12.91
N SER A 177 -15.95 -3.70 -14.08
CA SER A 177 -16.61 -4.84 -14.71
C SER A 177 -16.48 -6.11 -13.88
N VAL A 178 -15.28 -6.35 -13.31
CA VAL A 178 -15.02 -7.46 -12.40
C VAL A 178 -15.87 -7.35 -11.14
N LEU A 179 -15.92 -6.19 -10.49
CA LEU A 179 -16.73 -5.99 -9.29
C LEU A 179 -18.22 -6.22 -9.54
N LEU A 180 -18.72 -5.79 -10.70
CA LEU A 180 -20.13 -5.94 -11.08
C LEU A 180 -20.48 -7.33 -11.63
N GLY A 181 -19.50 -8.23 -11.79
CA GLY A 181 -19.74 -9.53 -12.43
C GLY A 181 -20.02 -9.46 -13.93
N ASN A 182 -19.69 -8.35 -14.59
CA ASN A 182 -20.02 -8.06 -15.97
C ASN A 182 -18.94 -8.53 -16.96
N LYS A 183 -19.02 -9.82 -17.35
CA LYS A 183 -18.06 -10.43 -18.29
C LYS A 183 -18.08 -9.76 -19.68
N THR A 184 -19.21 -9.18 -20.08
CA THR A 184 -19.36 -8.63 -21.45
C THR A 184 -18.71 -7.26 -21.64
N ALA A 185 -18.40 -6.57 -20.55
CA ALA A 185 -17.74 -5.26 -20.58
C ALA A 185 -16.21 -5.33 -20.40
N LEU A 186 -15.66 -6.53 -20.21
CA LEU A 186 -14.20 -6.72 -20.07
C LEU A 186 -13.49 -6.46 -21.40
N THR A 187 -12.28 -5.88 -21.26
CA THR A 187 -11.38 -5.61 -22.39
C THR A 187 -10.05 -6.35 -22.18
N GLY A 188 -10.06 -7.68 -22.32
CA GLY A 188 -8.89 -8.51 -22.08
C GLY A 188 -8.88 -9.21 -20.72
N GLY A 189 -7.71 -9.69 -20.30
CA GLY A 189 -7.51 -10.48 -19.08
C GLY A 189 -8.05 -11.91 -19.14
N SER A 190 -8.14 -12.57 -17.98
CA SER A 190 -8.59 -13.97 -17.86
C SER A 190 -10.09 -14.16 -18.10
N GLY A 191 -10.87 -13.08 -18.07
CA GLY A 191 -12.33 -13.13 -18.09
C GLY A 191 -12.98 -13.47 -16.75
N LYS A 192 -12.20 -13.62 -15.68
CA LYS A 192 -12.67 -13.89 -14.32
C LYS A 192 -13.34 -12.63 -13.74
N VAL A 193 -14.50 -12.80 -13.12
CA VAL A 193 -15.26 -11.73 -12.45
C VAL A 193 -15.76 -12.20 -11.09
N VAL A 194 -16.18 -11.30 -10.23
CA VAL A 194 -16.87 -11.62 -8.97
C VAL A 194 -18.29 -12.11 -9.27
N ASP A 195 -18.43 -13.41 -9.38
CA ASP A 195 -19.71 -14.10 -9.66
C ASP A 195 -20.38 -14.51 -8.33
N SER A 196 -20.58 -13.52 -7.47
CA SER A 196 -21.06 -13.70 -6.10
C SER A 196 -22.57 -13.68 -5.99
N GLY A 197 -23.11 -14.44 -5.02
CA GLY A 197 -24.52 -14.48 -4.64
C GLY A 197 -24.82 -13.71 -3.34
N PRO A 198 -26.10 -13.67 -2.92
CA PRO A 198 -26.56 -12.88 -1.77
C PRO A 198 -26.00 -13.29 -0.41
N ASN A 199 -25.42 -14.50 -0.31
CA ASN A 199 -24.82 -15.01 0.92
C ASN A 199 -23.28 -14.91 0.94
N ASP A 200 -22.67 -14.39 -0.14
CA ASP A 200 -21.23 -14.39 -0.32
C ASP A 200 -20.58 -13.16 0.31
N HIS A 201 -19.32 -13.33 0.69
CA HIS A 201 -18.48 -12.28 1.27
C HIS A 201 -17.42 -11.85 0.27
N ILE A 202 -17.19 -10.55 0.15
CA ILE A 202 -16.22 -9.99 -0.79
C ILE A 202 -15.17 -9.22 -0.01
N PHE A 203 -13.90 -9.48 -0.30
CA PHE A 203 -12.77 -8.70 0.16
C PHE A 203 -12.11 -7.97 -1.01
N ILE A 204 -11.85 -6.69 -0.87
CA ILE A 204 -11.14 -5.88 -1.86
C ILE A 204 -9.92 -5.30 -1.17
N PHE A 205 -8.74 -5.52 -1.75
CA PHE A 205 -7.51 -4.87 -1.35
C PHE A 205 -6.91 -4.11 -2.52
N TYR A 206 -6.73 -2.81 -2.34
CA TYR A 206 -6.16 -1.90 -3.33
C TYR A 206 -4.90 -1.27 -2.75
N SER A 207 -3.75 -1.49 -3.39
CA SER A 207 -2.46 -0.89 -3.01
C SER A 207 -1.91 -0.06 -4.17
N ASP A 208 -1.78 1.27 -3.96
CA ASP A 208 -1.25 2.19 -4.96
C ASP A 208 -0.95 3.59 -4.40
N HIS A 209 -0.50 4.47 -5.29
CA HIS A 209 -0.55 5.91 -5.10
C HIS A 209 -1.98 6.43 -5.07
N GLY A 210 -2.18 7.50 -4.35
CA GLY A 210 -3.44 8.22 -4.32
C GLY A 210 -3.25 9.72 -4.19
N GLY A 211 -4.35 10.40 -4.30
CA GLY A 211 -4.48 11.82 -4.02
C GLY A 211 -5.91 12.12 -3.61
N PRO A 212 -6.19 13.35 -3.17
CA PRO A 212 -7.55 13.70 -2.79
C PRO A 212 -8.57 13.34 -3.88
N GLY A 213 -9.44 12.36 -3.56
CA GLY A 213 -10.53 11.90 -4.42
C GLY A 213 -10.15 11.00 -5.61
N VAL A 214 -8.89 10.56 -5.70
CA VAL A 214 -8.43 9.68 -6.78
C VAL A 214 -7.47 8.61 -6.30
N LEU A 215 -7.47 7.47 -7.01
CA LEU A 215 -6.45 6.42 -6.92
C LEU A 215 -5.74 6.29 -8.26
N GLY A 216 -4.49 5.88 -8.22
CA GLY A 216 -3.72 5.56 -9.42
C GLY A 216 -4.25 4.33 -10.15
N MET A 217 -3.86 4.21 -11.40
CA MET A 217 -4.08 3.05 -12.25
C MET A 217 -2.92 3.03 -13.26
N PRO A 218 -2.38 1.87 -13.66
CA PRO A 218 -1.25 1.83 -14.60
C PRO A 218 -1.59 2.38 -15.97
N THR A 219 -2.90 2.44 -16.29
CA THR A 219 -3.44 2.99 -17.53
C THR A 219 -4.47 4.06 -17.23
N ASN A 220 -4.62 5.03 -18.14
CA ASN A 220 -5.62 6.08 -18.00
C ASN A 220 -7.06 5.55 -18.10
N PRO A 221 -8.04 6.15 -17.44
CA PRO A 221 -7.94 7.31 -16.52
C PRO A 221 -7.59 6.91 -15.09
N TYR A 222 -7.42 7.89 -14.19
CA TYR A 222 -7.45 7.67 -12.73
C TYR A 222 -8.78 7.03 -12.30
N LEU A 223 -8.74 6.31 -11.19
CA LEU A 223 -9.95 5.86 -10.52
C LEU A 223 -10.46 6.99 -9.61
N TYR A 224 -11.57 7.59 -9.97
CA TYR A 224 -12.21 8.65 -9.18
C TYR A 224 -13.14 8.08 -8.11
N ALA A 225 -13.20 8.75 -6.97
CA ALA A 225 -14.01 8.30 -5.82
C ALA A 225 -15.50 8.20 -6.15
N ASP A 226 -16.06 9.18 -6.88
CA ASP A 226 -17.48 9.18 -7.27
C ASP A 226 -17.85 8.00 -8.18
N ASP A 227 -16.96 7.63 -9.11
CA ASP A 227 -17.15 6.47 -9.98
C ASP A 227 -17.11 5.17 -9.18
N LEU A 228 -16.14 5.00 -8.27
CA LEU A 228 -16.04 3.83 -7.40
C LEU A 228 -17.30 3.69 -6.53
N ILE A 229 -17.71 4.76 -5.85
CA ILE A 229 -18.90 4.73 -4.99
C ILE A 229 -20.17 4.40 -5.81
N SER A 230 -20.27 4.93 -7.03
CA SER A 230 -21.36 4.58 -7.94
C SER A 230 -21.40 3.07 -8.26
N VAL A 231 -20.22 2.46 -8.48
CA VAL A 231 -20.09 1.01 -8.74
C VAL A 231 -20.45 0.20 -7.50
N LEU A 232 -19.98 0.60 -6.31
CA LEU A 232 -20.32 -0.07 -5.04
C LEU A 232 -21.82 -0.03 -4.76
N LYS A 233 -22.48 1.12 -5.00
CA LYS A 233 -23.95 1.25 -4.89
C LYS A 233 -24.68 0.35 -5.89
N LYS A 234 -24.19 0.24 -7.14
CA LYS A 234 -24.75 -0.68 -8.15
C LYS A 234 -24.58 -2.15 -7.73
N LYS A 235 -23.42 -2.51 -7.18
CA LYS A 235 -23.17 -3.86 -6.67
C LYS A 235 -24.12 -4.19 -5.51
N HIS A 236 -24.34 -3.25 -4.59
CA HIS A 236 -25.33 -3.41 -3.52
C HIS A 236 -26.75 -3.60 -4.05
N ALA A 237 -27.17 -2.74 -4.99
CA ALA A 237 -28.51 -2.82 -5.58
C ALA A 237 -28.76 -4.13 -6.33
N SER A 238 -27.72 -4.84 -6.78
CA SER A 238 -27.87 -6.17 -7.40
C SER A 238 -28.15 -7.29 -6.40
N GLY A 239 -28.02 -7.05 -5.08
CA GLY A 239 -28.21 -8.04 -4.04
C GLY A 239 -27.26 -9.22 -4.12
N SER A 240 -26.07 -9.04 -4.71
CA SER A 240 -25.13 -10.10 -5.03
C SER A 240 -23.95 -10.22 -4.05
N TYR A 241 -24.13 -9.81 -2.81
CA TYR A 241 -23.23 -10.09 -1.68
C TYR A 241 -23.95 -9.92 -0.34
N LYS A 242 -23.46 -10.59 0.70
CA LYS A 242 -23.93 -10.46 2.07
C LYS A 242 -23.22 -9.29 2.78
N SER A 243 -21.90 -9.23 2.65
CA SER A 243 -21.08 -8.12 3.16
C SER A 243 -19.78 -7.99 2.36
N MET A 244 -19.22 -6.79 2.38
CA MET A 244 -17.98 -6.46 1.68
C MET A 244 -17.01 -5.73 2.61
N VAL A 245 -15.73 -6.07 2.52
CA VAL A 245 -14.65 -5.37 3.20
C VAL A 245 -13.70 -4.79 2.17
N PHE A 246 -13.36 -3.51 2.31
CA PHE A 246 -12.45 -2.80 1.41
C PHE A 246 -11.24 -2.28 2.20
N TYR A 247 -10.05 -2.79 1.91
CA TYR A 247 -8.79 -2.29 2.44
C TYR A 247 -8.09 -1.45 1.38
N LEU A 248 -7.75 -0.19 1.74
CA LEU A 248 -7.20 0.77 0.79
C LEU A 248 -5.88 1.36 1.29
N GLU A 249 -4.80 0.99 0.60
CA GLU A 249 -3.48 1.59 0.76
C GLU A 249 -3.28 2.66 -0.30
N ALA A 250 -3.31 3.92 0.12
CA ALA A 250 -2.97 5.06 -0.72
C ALA A 250 -2.81 6.35 0.09
N CYS A 251 -2.11 7.32 -0.46
CA CYS A 251 -2.12 8.69 0.06
C CYS A 251 -3.54 9.27 -0.02
N GLU A 252 -3.92 10.08 0.99
CA GLU A 252 -5.26 10.68 1.14
C GLU A 252 -6.42 9.69 0.92
N SER A 253 -6.17 8.40 1.20
CA SER A 253 -7.11 7.30 0.92
C SER A 253 -8.47 7.48 1.60
N GLY A 254 -8.53 8.14 2.76
CA GLY A 254 -9.80 8.50 3.40
C GLY A 254 -10.72 9.34 2.50
N SER A 255 -10.16 10.16 1.61
CA SER A 255 -10.94 11.01 0.70
C SER A 255 -11.75 10.24 -0.35
N ILE A 256 -11.49 8.96 -0.53
CA ILE A 256 -12.24 8.07 -1.43
C ILE A 256 -13.63 7.75 -0.84
N PHE A 257 -13.73 7.69 0.48
CA PHE A 257 -14.93 7.25 1.18
C PHE A 257 -15.60 8.35 1.99
N GLU A 258 -14.85 9.36 2.47
CA GLU A 258 -15.36 10.40 3.35
C GLU A 258 -16.49 11.21 2.69
N GLY A 259 -17.68 11.19 3.32
CA GLY A 259 -18.88 11.84 2.80
C GLY A 259 -19.50 11.21 1.55
N LEU A 260 -19.01 10.06 1.09
CA LEU A 260 -19.42 9.40 -0.15
C LEU A 260 -19.95 7.98 0.06
N LEU A 261 -19.28 7.17 0.90
CA LEU A 261 -19.68 5.78 1.14
C LEU A 261 -20.88 5.73 2.11
N PRO A 262 -22.06 5.20 1.69
CA PRO A 262 -23.19 5.03 2.58
C PRO A 262 -22.91 4.02 3.69
N GLU A 263 -23.55 4.22 4.84
CA GLU A 263 -23.42 3.34 6.01
C GLU A 263 -24.34 2.11 5.97
N ASP A 264 -25.32 2.10 5.05
CA ASP A 264 -26.42 1.13 4.98
C ASP A 264 -26.32 0.15 3.79
N ILE A 265 -25.13 -0.02 3.21
CA ILE A 265 -24.93 -0.89 2.05
C ILE A 265 -24.06 -2.12 2.34
N ASN A 266 -23.92 -2.50 3.61
CA ASN A 266 -23.14 -3.66 4.08
C ASN A 266 -21.67 -3.66 3.57
N ILE A 267 -21.05 -2.49 3.51
CA ILE A 267 -19.64 -2.31 3.13
C ILE A 267 -18.90 -1.63 4.28
N TYR A 268 -17.84 -2.28 4.77
CA TYR A 268 -16.87 -1.74 5.71
C TYR A 268 -15.57 -1.46 4.99
N ALA A 269 -15.02 -0.25 5.15
CA ALA A 269 -13.74 0.12 4.55
C ALA A 269 -12.76 0.61 5.60
N THR A 270 -11.47 0.23 5.47
CA THR A 270 -10.36 0.86 6.19
C THR A 270 -9.34 1.44 5.21
N THR A 271 -8.70 2.53 5.60
CA THR A 271 -7.78 3.28 4.76
C THR A 271 -6.47 3.56 5.48
N ALA A 272 -5.36 3.52 4.73
CA ALA A 272 -4.00 3.76 5.24
C ALA A 272 -3.80 5.15 5.83
N SER A 273 -4.57 6.13 5.35
CA SER A 273 -4.47 7.53 5.76
C SER A 273 -5.85 8.18 5.82
N ASN A 274 -5.94 9.32 6.51
CA ASN A 274 -7.13 10.17 6.44
C ASN A 274 -7.20 10.91 5.09
N ALA A 275 -8.21 11.79 4.92
CA ALA A 275 -8.45 12.49 3.66
C ALA A 275 -7.43 13.60 3.33
N TYR A 276 -6.42 13.86 4.18
CA TYR A 276 -5.57 15.06 4.09
C TYR A 276 -4.07 14.76 4.15
N GLU A 277 -3.69 13.51 4.38
CA GLU A 277 -2.30 13.11 4.61
C GLU A 277 -1.85 12.01 3.68
N SER A 278 -0.53 11.91 3.50
CA SER A 278 0.09 10.82 2.74
C SER A 278 0.10 9.52 3.56
N SER A 279 0.10 8.38 2.87
CA SER A 279 0.50 7.10 3.43
C SER A 279 2.02 6.89 3.30
N TRP A 280 2.55 5.76 3.80
CA TRP A 280 3.97 5.57 4.00
C TRP A 280 4.42 4.22 3.47
N GLY A 281 5.54 4.22 2.74
CA GLY A 281 6.28 3.01 2.41
C GLY A 281 7.15 2.55 3.57
N THR A 282 7.40 1.25 3.67
CA THR A 282 8.23 0.64 4.70
C THR A 282 9.23 -0.34 4.10
N TYR A 283 10.19 -0.77 4.93
CA TYR A 283 11.30 -1.60 4.46
C TYR A 283 12.03 -0.96 3.28
N CYS A 284 12.33 0.34 3.45
CA CYS A 284 13.01 1.14 2.45
C CYS A 284 14.51 1.19 2.69
N PRO A 285 15.35 1.40 1.66
CA PRO A 285 16.79 1.53 1.82
C PRO A 285 17.17 2.67 2.77
N GLY A 286 17.94 2.33 3.81
CA GLY A 286 18.39 3.28 4.82
C GLY A 286 17.50 3.38 6.05
N GLU A 287 16.46 2.58 6.15
CA GLU A 287 15.58 2.44 7.31
C GLU A 287 15.99 1.26 8.21
N ASP A 288 15.28 1.05 9.32
CA ASP A 288 15.44 -0.07 10.23
C ASP A 288 14.07 -0.70 10.53
N PRO A 289 13.80 -1.95 10.05
CA PRO A 289 14.70 -2.78 9.24
C PRO A 289 14.80 -2.32 7.77
N SER A 290 16.02 -2.39 7.22
CA SER A 290 16.27 -2.14 5.81
C SER A 290 16.00 -3.39 4.96
N PRO A 291 15.68 -3.24 3.66
CA PRO A 291 15.65 -4.38 2.75
C PRO A 291 17.04 -5.04 2.64
N PRO A 292 17.13 -6.28 2.12
CA PRO A 292 18.42 -6.89 1.81
C PRO A 292 19.27 -5.94 0.96
N GLN A 293 20.60 -5.97 1.19
CA GLN A 293 21.51 -4.98 0.64
C GLN A 293 21.46 -4.85 -0.89
N GLU A 294 21.06 -5.89 -1.60
CA GLU A 294 20.92 -5.89 -3.05
C GLU A 294 19.69 -5.10 -3.55
N TYR A 295 18.67 -4.89 -2.71
CA TYR A 295 17.49 -4.08 -3.06
C TYR A 295 17.74 -2.59 -2.83
N TYR A 296 17.18 -1.75 -3.67
CA TYR A 296 17.24 -0.28 -3.55
C TYR A 296 15.87 0.39 -3.73
N THR A 297 14.82 -0.35 -3.45
CA THR A 297 13.43 0.10 -3.41
C THR A 297 12.78 -0.28 -2.07
N CYS A 298 11.66 0.33 -1.71
CA CYS A 298 10.84 -0.11 -0.59
C CYS A 298 10.18 -1.45 -0.93
N LEU A 299 10.10 -2.37 0.05
CA LEU A 299 9.53 -3.71 -0.17
C LEU A 299 8.02 -3.79 0.05
N GLY A 300 7.43 -2.87 0.82
CA GLY A 300 6.01 -2.84 1.13
C GLY A 300 5.53 -1.46 1.57
N ASP A 301 4.23 -1.33 1.79
CA ASP A 301 3.60 -0.15 2.35
C ASP A 301 3.16 -0.39 3.79
N LEU A 302 3.28 0.64 4.66
CA LEU A 302 3.24 0.47 6.10
C LEU A 302 1.89 -0.04 6.63
N TYR A 303 0.77 0.47 6.11
CA TYR A 303 -0.55 -0.03 6.46
C TYR A 303 -0.76 -1.46 5.95
N SER A 304 -0.35 -1.72 4.71
CA SER A 304 -0.48 -3.02 4.06
C SER A 304 0.31 -4.09 4.81
N ILE A 305 1.59 -3.84 5.09
CA ILE A 305 2.44 -4.72 5.90
C ILE A 305 1.83 -4.93 7.30
N SER A 306 1.23 -3.89 7.88
CA SER A 306 0.68 -3.99 9.23
C SER A 306 -0.47 -4.99 9.34
N TRP A 307 -1.42 -5.01 8.39
CA TRP A 307 -2.52 -5.97 8.43
C TRP A 307 -2.12 -7.36 7.90
N MET A 308 -1.15 -7.42 6.98
CA MET A 308 -0.71 -8.70 6.41
C MET A 308 0.11 -9.51 7.40
N GLU A 309 1.11 -8.91 8.04
CA GLU A 309 1.92 -9.59 9.05
C GLU A 309 1.10 -9.96 10.30
N ASP A 310 0.08 -9.16 10.64
CA ASP A 310 -0.90 -9.52 11.65
C ASP A 310 -1.67 -10.79 11.26
N SER A 311 -2.16 -10.84 10.02
CA SER A 311 -2.92 -11.98 9.49
C SER A 311 -2.07 -13.25 9.35
N ASP A 312 -0.75 -13.12 9.17
CA ASP A 312 0.17 -14.26 9.08
C ASP A 312 0.33 -15.01 10.40
N ILE A 313 0.16 -14.34 11.54
CA ILE A 313 0.47 -14.92 12.86
C ILE A 313 -0.76 -15.16 13.74
N HIS A 314 -1.90 -14.52 13.47
CA HIS A 314 -3.09 -14.62 14.30
C HIS A 314 -4.12 -15.62 13.76
N ASN A 315 -5.00 -16.08 14.69
CA ASN A 315 -6.13 -16.93 14.34
C ASN A 315 -7.30 -16.07 13.86
N LEU A 316 -7.47 -15.94 12.55
CA LEU A 316 -8.50 -15.11 11.93
C LEU A 316 -9.93 -15.61 12.16
N ARG A 317 -10.12 -16.83 12.70
CA ARG A 317 -11.44 -17.33 13.13
C ARG A 317 -11.94 -16.66 14.40
N THR A 318 -11.03 -16.15 15.22
CA THR A 318 -11.34 -15.50 16.50
C THR A 318 -11.09 -14.00 16.48
N GLU A 319 -10.21 -13.54 15.61
CA GLU A 319 -9.90 -12.12 15.45
C GLU A 319 -10.97 -11.41 14.63
N THR A 320 -11.40 -10.24 15.13
CA THR A 320 -12.39 -9.40 14.47
C THR A 320 -11.72 -8.30 13.64
N LEU A 321 -12.45 -7.78 12.63
CA LEU A 321 -12.04 -6.59 11.86
C LEU A 321 -11.69 -5.41 12.78
N LYS A 322 -12.40 -5.25 13.90
CA LYS A 322 -12.15 -4.20 14.88
C LYS A 322 -10.82 -4.38 15.62
N GLN A 323 -10.48 -5.60 16.00
CA GLN A 323 -9.20 -5.90 16.67
C GLN A 323 -8.03 -5.61 15.73
N GLN A 324 -8.08 -6.13 14.51
CA GLN A 324 -7.07 -5.84 13.49
C GLN A 324 -6.99 -4.34 13.19
N TYR A 325 -8.13 -3.64 13.04
CA TYR A 325 -8.12 -2.17 12.84
C TYR A 325 -7.34 -1.44 13.94
N HIS A 326 -7.53 -1.78 15.21
CA HIS A 326 -6.83 -1.12 16.31
C HIS A 326 -5.33 -1.40 16.30
N LEU A 327 -4.94 -2.65 16.02
CA LEU A 327 -3.54 -3.04 15.90
C LEU A 327 -2.88 -2.31 14.74
N VAL A 328 -3.48 -2.37 13.54
CA VAL A 328 -2.98 -1.73 12.32
C VAL A 328 -2.88 -0.22 12.52
N LYS A 329 -3.90 0.41 13.12
CA LYS A 329 -3.88 1.85 13.43
C LYS A 329 -2.73 2.23 14.35
N THR A 330 -2.48 1.45 15.40
CA THR A 330 -1.38 1.69 16.34
C THR A 330 -0.02 1.55 15.64
N ARG A 331 0.12 0.49 14.84
CA ARG A 331 1.35 0.19 14.12
C ARG A 331 1.66 1.22 13.01
N THR A 332 0.64 1.69 12.30
CA THR A 332 0.78 2.65 11.20
C THR A 332 1.05 4.07 11.70
N ALA A 333 0.58 4.42 12.88
CA ALA A 333 0.82 5.73 13.49
C ALA A 333 2.29 5.97 13.88
N VAL A 334 3.15 4.95 13.83
CA VAL A 334 4.58 4.94 14.20
C VAL A 334 4.94 5.93 15.29
N SER A 335 4.91 5.40 16.56
CA SER A 335 5.66 5.86 17.75
C SER A 335 5.79 7.37 17.99
N GLU A 336 5.30 7.81 19.16
CA GLU A 336 5.68 8.97 19.99
C GLU A 336 6.12 10.32 19.35
N SER A 337 6.49 10.35 18.08
CA SER A 337 6.69 11.59 17.34
C SER A 337 5.70 11.62 16.17
N TYR A 338 4.70 12.46 16.24
CA TYR A 338 3.75 12.83 15.17
C TYR A 338 4.40 13.30 13.84
N ARG A 339 5.63 12.90 13.58
CA ARG A 339 6.41 13.30 12.41
C ARG A 339 6.43 12.27 11.29
N PHE A 340 6.11 11.02 11.59
CA PHE A 340 6.12 9.91 10.63
C PHE A 340 4.91 9.03 10.91
N GLY A 341 4.30 8.48 9.85
CA GLY A 341 3.12 7.65 9.93
C GLY A 341 1.84 8.39 9.53
N SER A 342 0.76 7.62 9.40
CA SER A 342 -0.55 8.12 9.00
C SER A 342 -1.66 7.60 9.94
N HIS A 343 -2.85 8.20 9.84
CA HIS A 343 -3.99 7.84 10.65
C HIS A 343 -4.91 6.90 9.87
N VAL A 344 -4.88 5.63 10.23
CA VAL A 344 -5.81 4.63 9.69
C VAL A 344 -7.23 4.99 10.07
N MET A 345 -8.11 5.03 9.07
CA MET A 345 -9.52 5.40 9.22
C MET A 345 -10.43 4.22 8.89
N GLN A 346 -11.71 4.34 9.27
CA GLN A 346 -12.76 3.39 8.91
C GLN A 346 -14.00 4.14 8.42
N TYR A 347 -14.71 3.55 7.45
CA TYR A 347 -15.86 4.16 6.76
C TYR A 347 -16.92 3.10 6.46
N GLY A 348 -18.14 3.56 6.14
CA GLY A 348 -19.29 2.73 5.78
C GLY A 348 -19.93 2.06 6.97
N ASP A 349 -20.39 0.82 6.82
CA ASP A 349 -21.09 0.06 7.86
C ASP A 349 -20.13 -0.41 8.96
N LEU A 350 -20.07 0.35 10.04
CA LEU A 350 -19.19 0.07 11.18
C LEU A 350 -19.67 -1.12 12.04
N GLU A 351 -20.89 -1.60 11.89
CA GLU A 351 -21.36 -2.79 12.62
C GLU A 351 -20.64 -4.06 12.14
N LEU A 352 -20.20 -4.06 10.88
CA LEU A 352 -19.42 -5.16 10.32
C LEU A 352 -18.06 -5.35 11.01
N ASN A 353 -17.52 -4.35 11.70
CA ASN A 353 -16.21 -4.45 12.35
C ASN A 353 -16.15 -5.49 13.48
N MET A 354 -17.31 -5.94 13.98
CA MET A 354 -17.43 -7.03 14.95
C MET A 354 -17.37 -8.43 14.32
N LYS A 355 -17.37 -8.53 12.99
CA LYS A 355 -17.23 -9.80 12.27
C LYS A 355 -15.79 -10.26 12.26
N ASN A 356 -15.60 -11.60 12.25
CA ASN A 356 -14.28 -12.21 12.21
C ASN A 356 -13.67 -12.08 10.81
N LEU A 357 -12.36 -11.87 10.77
CA LEU A 357 -11.57 -11.79 9.55
C LEU A 357 -11.70 -13.03 8.66
N PHE A 358 -11.90 -14.20 9.29
CA PHE A 358 -12.14 -15.48 8.61
C PHE A 358 -13.21 -15.40 7.52
N LEU A 359 -14.24 -14.58 7.70
CA LEU A 359 -15.32 -14.44 6.71
C LEU A 359 -14.85 -13.84 5.39
N TYR A 360 -13.70 -13.19 5.39
CA TYR A 360 -13.15 -12.47 4.24
C TYR A 360 -11.82 -13.05 3.75
N LEU A 361 -10.89 -13.30 4.67
CA LEU A 361 -9.53 -13.74 4.35
C LEU A 361 -9.33 -15.26 4.44
N GLY A 362 -10.29 -15.98 5.06
CA GLY A 362 -10.02 -17.34 5.51
C GLY A 362 -9.16 -17.38 6.77
N SER A 363 -8.59 -18.54 7.11
CA SER A 363 -7.69 -18.68 8.26
C SER A 363 -6.70 -19.80 7.99
N ASN A 364 -5.42 -19.52 8.15
CA ASN A 364 -4.38 -20.52 8.06
C ASN A 364 -4.53 -21.53 9.23
N PRO A 365 -4.71 -22.83 8.97
CA PRO A 365 -4.85 -23.82 10.04
C PRO A 365 -3.64 -23.90 11.00
N LEU A 366 -2.46 -23.45 10.57
CA LEU A 366 -1.28 -23.39 11.43
C LEU A 366 -1.46 -22.41 12.59
N ASN A 367 -2.33 -21.43 12.43
CA ASN A 367 -2.62 -20.38 13.42
C ASN A 367 -3.83 -20.73 14.32
N ASP A 368 -4.49 -21.88 14.16
CA ASP A 368 -5.71 -22.21 14.91
C ASP A 368 -5.51 -22.20 16.44
N ASN A 369 -4.30 -22.45 16.91
CA ASN A 369 -3.94 -22.38 18.33
C ASN A 369 -3.32 -21.05 18.76
N ALA A 370 -3.15 -20.09 17.85
CA ALA A 370 -2.65 -18.79 18.18
C ALA A 370 -3.73 -18.01 18.96
N THR A 371 -3.42 -17.59 20.17
CA THR A 371 -4.28 -16.68 20.93
C THR A 371 -3.96 -15.27 20.49
N PHE A 372 -5.00 -14.46 20.20
CA PHE A 372 -4.83 -13.03 20.04
C PHE A 372 -4.22 -12.46 21.33
N ILE A 373 -2.98 -12.10 21.26
CA ILE A 373 -2.28 -11.37 22.31
C ILE A 373 -2.20 -9.95 21.79
N ASP A 374 -2.84 -9.04 22.51
CA ASP A 374 -2.72 -7.58 22.25
C ASP A 374 -1.30 -7.11 22.65
N ASP A 375 -0.31 -7.90 22.23
CA ASP A 375 1.11 -7.69 22.51
C ASP A 375 1.81 -7.24 21.24
N ASN A 376 1.83 -5.92 21.07
CA ASN A 376 2.59 -5.26 20.01
C ASN A 376 4.10 -5.60 20.01
N SER A 377 4.59 -6.35 21.01
CA SER A 377 5.99 -6.75 21.11
C SER A 377 6.39 -7.84 20.09
N LEU A 378 5.41 -8.60 19.57
CA LEU A 378 5.67 -9.66 18.58
C LEU A 378 5.81 -9.10 17.15
N LEU A 379 5.29 -7.91 16.91
CA LEU A 379 5.38 -7.26 15.61
C LEU A 379 6.59 -6.31 15.64
N SER A 380 7.57 -6.57 14.80
CA SER A 380 8.69 -5.63 14.59
C SER A 380 8.15 -4.32 14.01
N PHE A 381 8.12 -3.27 14.83
CA PHE A 381 7.76 -1.95 14.35
C PHE A 381 8.90 -1.40 13.49
N SER A 382 8.58 -0.97 12.27
CA SER A 382 9.51 -0.13 11.51
C SER A 382 9.75 1.17 12.32
N LYS A 383 11.00 1.47 12.61
CA LYS A 383 11.38 2.69 13.34
C LYS A 383 11.42 3.92 12.43
N ALA A 384 11.30 3.70 11.14
CA ALA A 384 11.29 4.73 10.12
C ALA A 384 10.41 4.28 8.96
N ALA A 385 9.81 5.25 8.27
CA ALA A 385 9.00 5.03 7.10
C ALA A 385 9.24 6.17 6.10
N VAL A 386 9.16 5.89 4.80
CA VAL A 386 9.30 6.88 3.74
C VAL A 386 7.92 7.33 3.30
N ASN A 387 7.72 8.66 3.21
CA ASN A 387 6.50 9.17 2.59
C ASN A 387 6.32 8.53 1.20
N GLN A 388 5.17 7.96 0.93
CA GLN A 388 4.92 7.20 -0.30
C GLN A 388 5.21 8.05 -1.56
N ARG A 389 5.01 9.37 -1.48
CA ARG A 389 5.32 10.30 -2.58
C ARG A 389 6.82 10.47 -2.85
N ASP A 390 7.67 10.07 -1.90
CA ASP A 390 9.13 10.20 -2.01
C ASP A 390 9.83 8.84 -2.23
N ALA A 391 9.07 7.73 -2.24
CA ALA A 391 9.62 6.38 -2.42
C ALA A 391 10.34 6.21 -3.76
N ASP A 392 9.83 6.83 -4.84
CA ASP A 392 10.51 6.84 -6.15
C ASP A 392 11.83 7.62 -6.12
N LEU A 393 11.90 8.74 -5.37
CA LEU A 393 13.18 9.47 -5.20
C LEU A 393 14.22 8.63 -4.44
N VAL A 394 13.79 7.87 -3.43
CA VAL A 394 14.68 6.94 -2.71
C VAL A 394 15.25 5.91 -3.68
N TYR A 395 14.39 5.31 -4.53
CA TYR A 395 14.82 4.37 -5.56
C TYR A 395 15.84 5.00 -6.53
N PHE A 396 15.50 6.12 -7.20
CA PHE A 396 16.40 6.76 -8.19
C PHE A 396 17.69 7.24 -7.55
N TRP A 397 17.65 7.73 -6.30
CA TRP A 397 18.84 8.13 -5.55
C TRP A 397 19.77 6.94 -5.28
N HIS A 398 19.24 5.81 -4.81
CA HIS A 398 20.03 4.62 -4.55
C HIS A 398 20.56 3.99 -5.83
N LYS A 399 19.78 3.96 -6.91
CA LYS A 399 20.22 3.55 -8.24
C LYS A 399 21.43 4.37 -8.72
N TYR A 400 21.32 5.71 -8.59
CA TYR A 400 22.44 6.61 -8.90
C TYR A 400 23.66 6.36 -8.02
N ARG A 401 23.49 6.25 -6.70
CA ARG A 401 24.61 6.07 -5.77
C ARG A 401 25.38 4.78 -5.97
N ARG A 402 24.70 3.70 -6.30
CA ARG A 402 25.30 2.36 -6.45
C ARG A 402 25.99 2.14 -7.80
N ALA A 403 25.59 2.88 -8.82
CA ALA A 403 26.18 2.76 -10.14
C ALA A 403 27.68 3.16 -10.12
N LEU A 404 28.51 2.37 -10.83
CA LEU A 404 29.96 2.56 -10.89
C LEU A 404 30.31 3.92 -11.51
N GLU A 405 31.20 4.66 -10.88
CA GLU A 405 31.67 5.95 -11.36
C GLU A 405 32.21 5.85 -12.81
N GLY A 406 31.81 6.80 -13.66
CA GLY A 406 32.19 6.86 -15.07
C GLY A 406 31.45 5.88 -15.98
N SER A 407 30.56 5.03 -15.47
CA SER A 407 29.76 4.12 -16.29
C SER A 407 28.58 4.81 -16.98
N SER A 408 28.10 4.24 -18.09
CA SER A 408 26.85 4.67 -18.74
C SER A 408 25.64 4.52 -17.81
N HIS A 409 25.61 3.49 -16.97
CA HIS A 409 24.58 3.28 -15.95
C HIS A 409 24.51 4.45 -14.95
N LYS A 410 25.67 4.96 -14.51
CA LYS A 410 25.73 6.13 -13.63
C LYS A 410 25.14 7.38 -14.27
N LEU A 411 25.50 7.62 -15.54
CA LEU A 411 25.00 8.77 -16.30
C LEU A 411 23.48 8.67 -16.53
N ASN A 412 22.99 7.47 -16.86
CA ASN A 412 21.57 7.25 -17.05
C ASN A 412 20.79 7.43 -15.74
N ALA A 413 21.24 6.84 -14.64
CA ALA A 413 20.61 6.99 -13.33
C ALA A 413 20.62 8.45 -12.84
N GLN A 414 21.70 9.20 -13.13
CA GLN A 414 21.75 10.64 -12.83
C GLN A 414 20.71 11.41 -13.64
N ARG A 415 20.59 11.13 -14.92
CA ARG A 415 19.60 11.77 -15.78
C ARG A 415 18.17 11.49 -15.29
N ASP A 416 17.86 10.22 -15.00
CA ASP A 416 16.53 9.81 -14.56
C ASP A 416 16.15 10.51 -13.22
N LEU A 417 17.08 10.57 -12.26
CA LEU A 417 16.89 11.30 -10.99
C LEU A 417 16.61 12.79 -11.23
N LEU A 418 17.40 13.44 -12.10
CA LEU A 418 17.23 14.87 -12.39
C LEU A 418 15.91 15.13 -13.14
N GLU A 419 15.49 14.25 -14.04
CA GLU A 419 14.22 14.37 -14.76
C GLU A 419 13.03 14.26 -13.79
N VAL A 420 13.03 13.31 -12.84
CA VAL A 420 12.00 13.17 -11.81
C VAL A 420 11.93 14.43 -10.93
N MET A 421 13.08 14.93 -10.47
CA MET A 421 13.13 16.15 -9.65
C MET A 421 12.63 17.38 -10.43
N SER A 422 13.01 17.51 -11.69
CA SER A 422 12.57 18.60 -12.56
C SER A 422 11.07 18.54 -12.84
N HIS A 423 10.52 17.33 -13.07
CA HIS A 423 9.10 17.14 -13.24
C HIS A 423 8.29 17.58 -12.00
N ARG A 424 8.73 17.19 -10.82
CA ARG A 424 8.10 17.60 -9.56
C ARG A 424 8.06 19.11 -9.40
N LEU A 425 9.18 19.78 -9.67
CA LEU A 425 9.26 21.26 -9.64
C LEU A 425 8.35 21.88 -10.69
N HIS A 426 8.28 21.32 -11.90
CA HIS A 426 7.38 21.79 -12.95
C HIS A 426 5.92 21.75 -12.51
N ILE A 427 5.45 20.61 -11.96
CA ILE A 427 4.07 20.46 -11.48
C ILE A 427 3.76 21.44 -10.34
N ASP A 428 4.62 21.51 -9.33
CA ASP A 428 4.43 22.38 -8.17
C ASP A 428 4.34 23.86 -8.58
N ASN A 429 5.28 24.30 -9.41
CA ASN A 429 5.32 25.69 -9.91
C ASN A 429 4.14 26.02 -10.82
N SER A 430 3.70 25.07 -11.66
CA SER A 430 2.56 25.27 -12.55
C SER A 430 1.26 25.45 -11.77
N ILE A 431 0.99 24.60 -10.79
CA ILE A 431 -0.19 24.73 -9.93
C ILE A 431 -0.15 26.03 -9.10
N GLU A 432 1.01 26.38 -8.55
CA GLU A 432 1.16 27.63 -7.80
C GLU A 432 0.91 28.85 -8.69
N LEU A 433 1.45 28.87 -9.92
CA LEU A 433 1.27 29.97 -10.86
C LEU A 433 -0.19 30.07 -11.34
N ILE A 434 -0.84 28.94 -11.64
CA ILE A 434 -2.28 28.90 -11.96
C ILE A 434 -3.08 29.54 -10.82
N GLY A 435 -2.83 29.15 -9.57
CA GLY A 435 -3.51 29.74 -8.42
C GLY A 435 -3.29 31.24 -8.30
N LYS A 436 -2.07 31.73 -8.54
CA LYS A 436 -1.76 33.20 -8.53
C LYS A 436 -2.48 33.96 -9.64
N LEU A 437 -2.58 33.36 -10.82
CA LEU A 437 -3.28 33.99 -11.96
C LEU A 437 -4.80 34.02 -11.74
N LEU A 438 -5.38 32.96 -11.12
CA LEU A 438 -6.81 32.88 -10.82
C LEU A 438 -7.23 33.78 -9.65
N PHE A 439 -6.48 33.79 -8.56
CA PHE A 439 -6.92 34.32 -7.27
C PHE A 439 -6.05 35.48 -6.75
N GLY A 440 -4.98 35.83 -7.48
CA GLY A 440 -3.99 36.80 -7.03
C GLY A 440 -3.03 36.24 -5.97
N SER A 441 -1.82 36.80 -5.87
CA SER A 441 -0.72 36.30 -5.03
C SER A 441 -1.07 36.24 -3.53
N GLY A 442 -1.97 37.09 -3.04
CA GLY A 442 -2.33 37.15 -1.61
C GLY A 442 -3.26 36.03 -1.15
N LYS A 443 -4.10 35.46 -2.03
CA LYS A 443 -5.13 34.49 -1.67
C LYS A 443 -4.88 33.09 -2.25
N ALA A 444 -4.01 32.97 -3.24
CA ALA A 444 -3.79 31.74 -3.98
C ALA A 444 -3.45 30.54 -3.07
N SER A 445 -2.46 30.71 -2.18
CA SER A 445 -2.01 29.61 -1.32
C SER A 445 -3.09 29.14 -0.34
N GLU A 446 -3.90 30.06 0.19
CA GLU A 446 -5.01 29.73 1.10
C GLU A 446 -6.10 28.97 0.37
N LEU A 447 -6.55 29.46 -0.77
CA LEU A 447 -7.61 28.85 -1.57
C LEU A 447 -7.21 27.47 -2.10
N LEU A 448 -6.01 27.34 -2.67
CA LEU A 448 -5.54 26.05 -3.22
C LEU A 448 -5.40 24.94 -2.16
N LYS A 449 -5.12 25.31 -0.90
CA LYS A 449 -4.88 24.38 0.20
C LYS A 449 -6.06 24.25 1.16
N SER A 450 -7.16 24.94 0.91
CA SER A 450 -8.31 24.90 1.81
C SER A 450 -8.85 23.48 1.92
N VAL A 451 -9.28 23.13 3.13
CA VAL A 451 -9.83 21.83 3.47
C VAL A 451 -11.29 22.01 3.85
N ARG A 452 -12.17 21.20 3.28
CA ARG A 452 -13.60 21.19 3.63
C ARG A 452 -13.80 20.61 5.04
N THR A 453 -14.94 20.90 5.62
CA THR A 453 -15.32 20.32 6.92
C THR A 453 -15.31 18.79 6.83
N ALA A 454 -14.81 18.12 7.88
CA ALA A 454 -14.81 16.67 7.96
C ALA A 454 -16.21 16.08 7.67
N GLY A 455 -16.26 14.97 6.99
CA GLY A 455 -17.50 14.33 6.54
C GLY A 455 -18.09 14.89 5.24
N GLN A 456 -17.44 15.89 4.62
CA GLN A 456 -17.83 16.39 3.30
C GLN A 456 -16.96 15.78 2.20
N PRO A 457 -17.53 15.46 1.02
CA PRO A 457 -16.74 15.01 -0.12
C PRO A 457 -15.79 16.12 -0.60
N LEU A 458 -14.73 15.74 -1.31
CA LEU A 458 -13.70 16.67 -1.80
C LEU A 458 -14.26 17.82 -2.64
N VAL A 459 -15.23 17.52 -3.48
CA VAL A 459 -15.83 18.45 -4.44
C VAL A 459 -17.32 18.14 -4.60
N ASP A 460 -18.13 19.16 -4.92
CA ASP A 460 -19.56 18.96 -5.18
C ASP A 460 -19.80 18.51 -6.63
N ASP A 461 -19.01 19.03 -7.58
CA ASP A 461 -19.08 18.68 -8.99
C ASP A 461 -17.83 17.91 -9.45
N TRP A 462 -17.94 16.58 -9.46
CA TRP A 462 -16.87 15.68 -9.92
C TRP A 462 -16.59 15.84 -11.43
N SER A 463 -17.60 16.22 -12.23
CA SER A 463 -17.40 16.48 -13.65
C SER A 463 -16.51 17.70 -13.87
N CYS A 464 -16.68 18.72 -13.03
CA CYS A 464 -15.79 19.87 -12.99
C CYS A 464 -14.36 19.42 -12.66
N LEU A 465 -14.14 18.67 -11.57
CA LEU A 465 -12.82 18.20 -11.18
C LEU A 465 -12.12 17.41 -12.31
N LYS A 466 -12.82 16.43 -12.88
CA LYS A 466 -12.31 15.64 -14.03
C LYS A 466 -11.95 16.54 -15.22
N SER A 467 -12.74 17.58 -15.45
CA SER A 467 -12.47 18.58 -16.50
C SER A 467 -11.24 19.43 -16.19
N MET A 468 -11.05 19.89 -14.94
CA MET A 468 -9.87 20.67 -14.52
C MET A 468 -8.59 19.86 -14.65
N VAL A 469 -8.61 18.57 -14.27
CA VAL A 469 -7.46 17.67 -14.42
C VAL A 469 -7.09 17.52 -15.90
N ARG A 470 -8.05 17.19 -16.78
CA ARG A 470 -7.80 17.08 -18.22
C ARG A 470 -7.28 18.38 -18.82
N THR A 471 -7.83 19.52 -18.38
CA THR A 471 -7.39 20.84 -18.85
C THR A 471 -5.95 21.12 -18.41
N PHE A 472 -5.61 20.85 -17.15
CA PHE A 472 -4.24 20.95 -16.67
C PHE A 472 -3.30 20.10 -17.52
N GLU A 473 -3.59 18.80 -17.67
CA GLU A 473 -2.72 17.86 -18.37
C GLU A 473 -2.56 18.18 -19.85
N SER A 474 -3.58 18.75 -20.50
CA SER A 474 -3.51 19.16 -21.91
C SER A 474 -2.54 20.31 -22.17
N HIS A 475 -2.25 21.13 -21.15
CA HIS A 475 -1.35 22.30 -21.26
C HIS A 475 -0.02 22.09 -20.55
N CYS A 476 -0.02 21.37 -19.44
CA CYS A 476 1.11 21.27 -18.51
C CYS A 476 1.79 19.89 -18.53
N GLY A 477 1.20 18.91 -19.21
CA GLY A 477 1.63 17.53 -19.17
C GLY A 477 1.06 16.77 -17.97
N SER A 478 1.32 15.46 -17.91
CA SER A 478 0.76 14.55 -16.90
C SER A 478 1.05 15.02 -15.49
N LEU A 479 0.04 14.95 -14.62
CA LEU A 479 0.23 15.14 -13.17
C LEU A 479 1.16 14.09 -12.58
N SER A 480 1.16 12.88 -13.13
CA SER A 480 1.87 11.70 -12.60
C SER A 480 1.46 11.35 -11.17
N GLN A 481 2.01 10.25 -10.64
CA GLN A 481 1.81 9.84 -9.23
C GLN A 481 2.16 10.94 -8.22
N TYR A 482 3.19 11.75 -8.49
CA TYR A 482 3.58 12.85 -7.61
C TYR A 482 2.55 13.98 -7.60
N GLY A 483 2.04 14.35 -8.77
CA GLY A 483 1.11 15.46 -8.93
C GLY A 483 -0.30 15.20 -8.40
N MET A 484 -0.67 13.94 -8.13
CA MET A 484 -1.98 13.60 -7.53
C MET A 484 -2.25 14.37 -6.23
N LYS A 485 -1.23 14.77 -5.48
CA LYS A 485 -1.37 15.65 -4.30
C LYS A 485 -2.08 16.96 -4.59
N HIS A 486 -2.04 17.44 -5.83
CA HIS A 486 -2.67 18.69 -6.26
C HIS A 486 -4.15 18.54 -6.65
N MET A 487 -4.72 17.34 -6.57
CA MET A 487 -6.14 17.12 -6.82
C MET A 487 -7.02 18.00 -5.92
N ARG A 488 -6.61 18.25 -4.67
CA ARG A 488 -7.29 19.22 -3.78
C ARG A 488 -7.27 20.63 -4.33
N SER A 489 -6.15 21.06 -4.89
CA SER A 489 -6.04 22.38 -5.50
C SER A 489 -6.99 22.52 -6.69
N LEU A 490 -7.06 21.50 -7.55
CA LEU A 490 -7.98 21.48 -8.69
C LEU A 490 -9.45 21.41 -8.25
N ALA A 491 -9.76 20.63 -7.21
CA ALA A 491 -11.09 20.60 -6.60
C ALA A 491 -11.49 21.97 -6.02
N ASN A 492 -10.56 22.64 -5.35
CA ASN A 492 -10.81 23.98 -4.80
C ASN A 492 -11.02 25.04 -5.89
N ILE A 493 -10.36 24.91 -7.04
CA ILE A 493 -10.62 25.74 -8.21
C ILE A 493 -12.06 25.52 -8.69
N CYS A 494 -12.56 24.28 -8.76
CA CYS A 494 -13.96 23.97 -9.05
C CYS A 494 -14.91 24.57 -8.00
N ASN A 495 -14.64 24.33 -6.71
CA ASN A 495 -15.49 24.82 -5.61
C ASN A 495 -15.54 26.36 -5.57
N ALA A 496 -14.52 27.06 -6.11
CA ALA A 496 -14.50 28.51 -6.28
C ALA A 496 -15.29 28.99 -7.52
N GLY A 497 -15.89 28.09 -8.30
CA GLY A 497 -16.71 28.42 -9.47
C GLY A 497 -15.93 28.86 -10.71
N VAL A 498 -14.65 28.49 -10.82
CA VAL A 498 -13.83 28.78 -12.00
C VAL A 498 -14.30 27.96 -13.20
N SER A 499 -14.52 28.61 -14.35
CA SER A 499 -14.94 27.90 -15.56
C SER A 499 -13.79 27.12 -16.21
N LYS A 500 -14.13 26.12 -17.03
CA LYS A 500 -13.16 25.35 -17.80
C LYS A 500 -12.35 26.23 -18.76
N GLU A 501 -13.02 27.20 -19.37
CA GLU A 501 -12.41 28.15 -20.32
C GLU A 501 -11.36 29.00 -19.61
N THR A 502 -11.71 29.58 -18.46
CA THR A 502 -10.77 30.36 -17.62
C THR A 502 -9.58 29.52 -17.19
N MET A 503 -9.85 28.24 -16.78
CA MET A 503 -8.77 27.32 -16.42
C MET A 503 -7.84 27.04 -17.60
N ALA A 504 -8.37 26.86 -18.81
CA ALA A 504 -7.59 26.59 -20.02
C ALA A 504 -6.68 27.78 -20.38
N GLU A 505 -7.22 29.00 -20.33
CA GLU A 505 -6.45 30.24 -20.58
C GLU A 505 -5.29 30.39 -19.59
N VAL A 506 -5.57 30.18 -18.31
CA VAL A 506 -4.59 30.34 -17.24
C VAL A 506 -3.55 29.20 -17.26
N ALA A 507 -3.96 27.97 -17.53
CA ALA A 507 -3.06 26.82 -17.65
C ALA A 507 -2.11 26.98 -18.85
N ALA A 508 -2.63 27.43 -20.01
CA ALA A 508 -1.79 27.75 -21.18
C ALA A 508 -0.73 28.80 -20.86
N GLN A 509 -1.11 29.88 -20.15
CA GLN A 509 -0.19 30.93 -19.74
C GLN A 509 0.85 30.40 -18.73
N ALA A 510 0.42 29.67 -17.71
CA ALA A 510 1.30 29.18 -16.65
C ALA A 510 2.32 28.18 -17.19
N CYS A 511 1.91 27.22 -18.00
CA CYS A 511 2.77 26.14 -18.46
C CYS A 511 3.65 26.49 -19.65
N THR A 512 3.36 27.59 -20.35
CA THR A 512 4.31 28.22 -21.28
C THR A 512 5.47 28.88 -20.52
N ALA A 513 5.20 29.42 -19.33
CA ALA A 513 6.20 30.10 -18.51
C ALA A 513 7.05 29.14 -17.67
N VAL A 514 6.56 27.92 -17.39
CA VAL A 514 7.24 26.90 -16.58
C VAL A 514 7.70 25.76 -17.49
N PRO A 515 9.00 25.53 -17.68
CA PRO A 515 9.50 24.47 -18.56
C PRO A 515 9.04 23.06 -18.11
N SER A 516 8.48 22.31 -19.05
CA SER A 516 8.24 20.87 -18.88
C SER A 516 9.45 20.05 -19.34
N ASN A 517 9.52 18.79 -18.96
CA ASN A 517 10.55 17.88 -19.38
C ASN A 517 9.96 16.58 -19.98
N ARG A 518 10.84 15.66 -20.36
CA ARG A 518 10.47 14.38 -20.96
C ARG A 518 9.57 13.55 -20.02
N TRP A 519 9.79 13.62 -18.70
CA TRP A 519 9.00 12.88 -17.71
C TRP A 519 7.52 13.29 -17.75
N SER A 520 7.21 14.57 -17.95
CA SER A 520 5.85 15.08 -18.10
C SER A 520 5.09 14.53 -19.32
N SER A 521 5.82 14.04 -20.34
CA SER A 521 5.24 13.51 -21.58
C SER A 521 5.24 11.98 -21.67
N LEU A 522 6.02 11.29 -20.84
CA LEU A 522 6.23 9.83 -20.94
C LEU A 522 5.36 8.99 -20.03
N HIS A 523 4.88 9.54 -18.91
CA HIS A 523 4.03 8.80 -17.98
C HIS A 523 2.61 8.67 -18.54
N ARG A 524 2.41 7.61 -19.31
CA ARG A 524 1.09 7.03 -19.58
C ARG A 524 0.69 6.27 -18.31
N GLY A 525 -0.53 6.43 -17.83
CA GLY A 525 -1.02 5.66 -16.71
C GLY A 525 -1.26 6.45 -15.43
N PHE A 526 -0.97 7.75 -15.43
CA PHE A 526 -1.29 8.65 -14.31
C PHE A 526 -1.92 9.94 -14.83
N SER A 527 -2.89 9.82 -15.74
CA SER A 527 -3.64 10.96 -16.29
C SER A 527 -5.14 10.70 -16.30
N ALA A 528 -5.93 11.76 -16.39
CA ALA A 528 -7.39 11.71 -16.35
C ALA A 528 -8.01 11.19 -17.64
#